data_39f86e250decaf43e83191b6e08e0237
#
_entry.id   39f86e250decaf43e83191b6e08e0237
#
_cell.length_a   1.000
_cell.length_b   1.000
_cell.length_c   1.000
_cell.angle_alpha   90.00
_cell.angle_beta   90.00
_cell.angle_gamma   90.00
#
_symmetry.space_group_name_H-M   'P 1'
#
loop_
_entity.id
_entity.type
_entity.pdbx_description
1 polymer ?
#
loop_
_entity_poly.entity_id
_entity_poly.type
_entity_poly.pdbx_seq_one_letter_code
_entity_poly.pdbx_strand_id
1 'polypeptide(L)'
;MQEHHYSVDIEASPDELWQLFWARIPHTETGEVTIDILHPGDAVGEGLVRHCTFRVPRYLLTGGKGQSWEWLTEVTPQVSWKYNAVGRPLFSEAEGRTRLEDLGNGTTRLHFSETYHAFNPFLRALLEKRVHAFISKDNDRLIKESLTKGVGYLRAAKAKAAAKAAGQNPTPAAGAADPG
;
A
#
# COMPACT_ATOMS: atom_id res chain seq x y z
N MET A 1 19.86 5.93 14.16
CA MET A 1 18.88 5.92 13.06
C MET A 1 19.22 4.78 12.14
N GLN A 2 18.25 3.97 11.75
CA GLN A 2 18.41 2.88 10.78
C GLN A 2 17.87 3.35 9.43
N GLU A 3 18.44 2.83 8.36
CA GLU A 3 17.99 3.11 6.99
C GLU A 3 17.71 1.79 6.27
N HIS A 4 16.70 1.78 5.44
CA HIS A 4 16.33 0.64 4.60
C HIS A 4 15.98 1.11 3.20
N HIS A 5 16.40 0.34 2.19
CA HIS A 5 16.08 0.57 0.78
C HIS A 5 15.63 -0.74 0.16
N TYR A 6 14.56 -0.67 -0.61
CA TYR A 6 13.98 -1.81 -1.32
C TYR A 6 13.52 -1.39 -2.70
N SER A 7 13.67 -2.27 -3.68
CA SER A 7 13.11 -2.06 -5.01
C SER A 7 12.56 -3.36 -5.55
N VAL A 8 11.41 -3.27 -6.23
CA VAL A 8 10.75 -4.42 -6.83
C VAL A 8 10.10 -4.02 -8.15
N ASP A 9 10.23 -4.88 -9.16
CA ASP A 9 9.56 -4.73 -10.44
C ASP A 9 8.21 -5.46 -10.38
N ILE A 10 7.16 -4.74 -10.77
CA ILE A 10 5.77 -5.23 -10.78
C ILE A 10 5.25 -5.11 -12.22
N GLU A 11 4.66 -6.17 -12.74
CA GLU A 11 4.03 -6.19 -14.06
C GLU A 11 2.69 -5.44 -14.04
N ALA A 12 2.77 -4.14 -13.88
CA ALA A 12 1.64 -3.21 -13.87
C ALA A 12 2.13 -1.82 -14.27
N SER A 13 1.25 -1.02 -14.87
CA SER A 13 1.54 0.40 -15.13
C SER A 13 1.55 1.21 -13.82
N PRO A 14 2.19 2.40 -13.79
CA PRO A 14 2.11 3.29 -12.63
C PRO A 14 0.66 3.65 -12.25
N ASP A 15 -0.23 3.79 -13.23
CA ASP A 15 -1.64 4.06 -13.00
C ASP A 15 -2.36 2.88 -12.32
N GLU A 16 -2.11 1.63 -12.75
CA GLU A 16 -2.67 0.44 -12.09
C GLU A 16 -2.20 0.34 -10.64
N LEU A 17 -0.91 0.58 -10.37
CA LEU A 17 -0.38 0.59 -9.01
C LEU A 17 -0.97 1.74 -8.19
N TRP A 18 -1.08 2.93 -8.77
CA TRP A 18 -1.71 4.07 -8.13
C TRP A 18 -3.15 3.77 -7.72
N GLN A 19 -3.96 3.24 -8.64
CA GLN A 19 -5.34 2.82 -8.35
C GLN A 19 -5.38 1.78 -7.23
N LEU A 20 -4.41 0.87 -7.16
CA LEU A 20 -4.34 -0.14 -6.14
C LEU A 20 -4.02 0.44 -4.76
N PHE A 21 -3.10 1.39 -4.67
CA PHE A 21 -2.76 2.06 -3.40
C PHE A 21 -3.92 2.90 -2.85
N TRP A 22 -4.70 3.52 -3.75
CA TRP A 22 -5.81 4.41 -3.39
C TRP A 22 -7.19 3.75 -3.49
N ALA A 23 -7.32 2.63 -4.19
CA ALA A 23 -8.47 1.77 -4.00
C ALA A 23 -8.44 1.39 -2.52
N ARG A 24 -9.38 1.94 -1.74
CA ARG A 24 -9.59 1.57 -0.35
C ARG A 24 -9.64 0.05 -0.27
N ILE A 25 -8.50 -0.59 -0.07
CA ILE A 25 -8.43 -2.02 0.16
C ILE A 25 -8.92 -2.18 1.60
N PRO A 26 -10.20 -2.53 1.81
CA PRO A 26 -10.65 -2.90 3.12
C PRO A 26 -9.93 -4.21 3.41
N HIS A 27 -9.08 -4.19 4.41
CA HIS A 27 -8.39 -5.35 4.98
C HIS A 27 -7.64 -6.20 3.95
N THR A 28 -6.34 -6.03 3.87
CA THR A 28 -5.51 -7.14 3.44
C THR A 28 -5.63 -8.22 4.52
N GLU A 29 -6.56 -9.15 4.36
CA GLU A 29 -6.72 -10.33 5.21
C GLU A 29 -5.54 -11.30 5.06
N THR A 30 -4.34 -10.81 5.03
CA THR A 30 -3.16 -11.68 5.12
C THR A 30 -2.92 -12.14 6.55
N GLY A 31 -3.71 -11.67 7.51
CA GLY A 31 -3.55 -11.97 8.93
C GLY A 31 -2.29 -11.37 9.57
N GLU A 32 -1.42 -10.74 8.78
CA GLU A 32 -0.11 -10.24 9.23
C GLU A 32 -0.07 -8.71 9.37
N VAL A 33 -0.81 -8.00 8.53
CA VAL A 33 -0.95 -6.54 8.58
C VAL A 33 -2.40 -6.14 8.48
N THR A 34 -2.83 -5.23 9.34
CA THR A 34 -4.14 -4.57 9.26
C THR A 34 -3.90 -3.07 9.07
N ILE A 35 -4.65 -2.47 8.15
CA ILE A 35 -4.60 -1.03 7.88
C ILE A 35 -6.00 -0.46 8.03
N ASP A 36 -6.18 0.45 8.98
CA ASP A 36 -7.42 1.19 9.22
C ASP A 36 -7.22 2.64 8.78
N ILE A 37 -8.03 3.11 7.83
CA ILE A 37 -8.01 4.51 7.39
C ILE A 37 -8.76 5.35 8.42
N LEU A 38 -8.05 6.25 9.10
CA LEU A 38 -8.61 7.16 10.09
C LEU A 38 -9.08 8.47 9.45
N HIS A 39 -8.35 8.95 8.44
CA HIS A 39 -8.69 10.12 7.65
C HIS A 39 -8.29 9.88 6.19
N PRO A 40 -9.16 10.09 5.21
CA PRO A 40 -8.88 9.73 3.81
C PRO A 40 -7.91 10.68 3.10
N GLY A 41 -7.56 11.83 3.70
CA GLY A 41 -6.82 12.89 3.02
C GLY A 41 -7.67 13.66 2.02
N ASP A 42 -7.01 14.39 1.14
CA ASP A 42 -7.64 15.09 0.01
C ASP A 42 -7.88 14.15 -1.20
N ALA A 43 -8.26 14.73 -2.34
CA ALA A 43 -8.57 13.96 -3.55
C ALA A 43 -7.40 13.14 -4.12
N VAL A 44 -6.16 13.52 -3.81
CA VAL A 44 -4.96 12.80 -4.22
C VAL A 44 -4.31 12.01 -3.08
N GLY A 45 -4.90 12.06 -1.87
CA GLY A 45 -4.45 11.34 -0.70
C GLY A 45 -3.42 12.09 0.16
N GLU A 46 -3.13 13.36 -0.14
CA GLU A 46 -2.33 14.22 0.75
C GLU A 46 -3.06 14.37 2.09
N GLY A 47 -2.34 14.18 3.19
CA GLY A 47 -2.92 14.21 4.53
C GLY A 47 -3.74 12.97 4.92
N LEU A 48 -3.70 11.87 4.15
CA LEU A 48 -4.28 10.60 4.58
C LEU A 48 -3.64 10.15 5.89
N VAL A 49 -4.47 9.76 6.87
CA VAL A 49 -4.00 9.19 8.14
C VAL A 49 -4.50 7.76 8.25
N ARG A 50 -3.60 6.86 8.61
CA ARG A 50 -3.91 5.45 8.81
C ARG A 50 -3.29 4.89 10.09
N HIS A 51 -3.95 3.90 10.66
CA HIS A 51 -3.42 3.08 11.75
C HIS A 51 -3.05 1.72 11.18
N CYS A 52 -1.82 1.31 11.40
CA CYS A 52 -1.30 0.03 10.93
C CYS A 52 -0.99 -0.88 12.13
N THR A 53 -1.38 -2.15 12.03
CA THR A 53 -0.93 -3.21 12.94
C THR A 53 -0.11 -4.19 12.13
N PHE A 54 1.07 -4.56 12.61
CA PHE A 54 2.03 -5.41 11.91
C PHE A 54 2.78 -6.32 12.87
N ARG A 55 3.53 -7.27 12.33
CA ARG A 55 4.32 -8.20 13.13
C ARG A 55 5.58 -7.54 13.67
N VAL A 56 5.90 -7.89 14.91
CA VAL A 56 7.19 -7.56 15.54
C VAL A 56 7.75 -8.78 16.25
N PRO A 57 9.05 -8.80 16.57
CA PRO A 57 9.65 -9.91 17.31
C PRO A 57 8.94 -10.20 18.65
N ARG A 58 8.66 -11.46 18.92
CA ARG A 58 7.95 -11.89 20.14
C ARG A 58 8.66 -11.54 21.44
N TYR A 59 9.98 -11.37 21.39
CA TYR A 59 10.76 -10.98 22.59
C TYR A 59 10.45 -9.55 23.07
N LEU A 60 9.70 -8.76 22.29
CA LEU A 60 9.23 -7.44 22.71
C LEU A 60 8.01 -7.50 23.65
N LEU A 61 7.54 -8.70 23.99
CA LEU A 61 6.45 -8.95 24.95
C LEU A 61 5.11 -8.28 24.61
N THR A 62 4.87 -7.99 23.34
CA THR A 62 3.62 -7.38 22.83
C THR A 62 2.71 -8.38 22.14
N GLY A 63 2.90 -9.68 22.41
CA GLY A 63 2.19 -10.73 21.66
C GLY A 63 2.59 -10.83 20.19
N GLY A 64 3.74 -10.25 19.81
CA GLY A 64 4.24 -10.24 18.44
C GLY A 64 3.58 -9.19 17.54
N LYS A 65 2.87 -8.20 18.12
CA LYS A 65 2.18 -7.13 17.40
C LYS A 65 2.82 -5.77 17.68
N GLY A 66 3.11 -5.04 16.61
CA GLY A 66 3.46 -3.62 16.59
C GLY A 66 2.32 -2.80 16.02
N GLN A 67 2.36 -1.50 16.25
CA GLN A 67 1.38 -0.55 15.73
C GLN A 67 2.09 0.73 15.31
N SER A 68 1.58 1.37 14.25
CA SER A 68 1.98 2.70 13.84
C SER A 68 0.77 3.56 13.46
N TRP A 69 0.90 4.84 13.69
CA TRP A 69 0.04 5.87 13.13
C TRP A 69 0.84 6.60 12.08
N GLU A 70 0.33 6.60 10.87
CA GLU A 70 1.04 7.08 9.70
C GLU A 70 0.22 8.16 9.02
N TRP A 71 0.90 9.17 8.49
CA TRP A 71 0.27 10.21 7.66
C TRP A 71 1.09 10.46 6.42
N LEU A 72 0.39 10.64 5.30
CA LEU A 72 0.99 10.82 4.00
C LEU A 72 1.17 12.29 3.67
N THR A 73 2.32 12.58 3.06
CA THR A 73 2.71 13.92 2.61
C THR A 73 3.48 13.83 1.29
N GLU A 74 3.67 14.96 0.65
CA GLU A 74 4.42 15.06 -0.62
C GLU A 74 3.85 14.10 -1.69
N VAL A 75 2.53 14.01 -1.76
CA VAL A 75 1.85 13.10 -2.68
C VAL A 75 1.87 13.68 -4.10
N THR A 76 2.54 13.00 -5.01
CA THR A 76 2.52 13.27 -6.44
C THR A 76 1.87 12.08 -7.14
N PRO A 77 0.64 12.24 -7.67
CA PRO A 77 -0.11 11.14 -8.29
C PRO A 77 0.70 10.35 -9.31
N GLN A 78 0.64 9.03 -9.23
CA GLN A 78 1.33 8.06 -10.10
C GLN A 78 2.87 8.13 -10.06
N VAL A 79 3.45 9.01 -9.23
CA VAL A 79 4.90 9.22 -9.17
C VAL A 79 5.47 8.86 -7.80
N SER A 80 4.99 9.50 -6.73
CA SER A 80 5.59 9.29 -5.41
C SER A 80 4.71 9.78 -4.27
N TRP A 81 5.00 9.28 -3.09
CA TRP A 81 4.49 9.82 -1.83
C TRP A 81 5.49 9.57 -0.70
N LYS A 82 5.36 10.35 0.33
CA LYS A 82 6.08 10.20 1.59
C LYS A 82 5.08 9.85 2.68
N TYR A 83 5.48 9.04 3.66
CA TYR A 83 4.76 8.92 4.90
C TYR A 83 5.67 9.24 6.08
N ASN A 84 5.06 9.75 7.14
CA ASN A 84 5.69 9.87 8.44
C ASN A 84 4.90 8.98 9.39
N ALA A 85 5.56 8.41 10.38
CA ALA A 85 4.94 7.50 11.30
C ALA A 85 5.48 7.67 12.72
N VAL A 86 4.61 7.41 13.69
CA VAL A 86 5.00 7.15 15.09
C VAL A 86 4.47 5.79 15.49
N GLY A 87 5.29 5.01 16.19
CA GLY A 87 4.95 3.63 16.44
C GLY A 87 5.36 3.09 17.80
N ARG A 88 4.84 1.91 18.11
CA ARG A 88 5.21 1.12 19.26
C ARG A 88 5.42 -0.34 18.86
N PRO A 89 6.18 -1.18 19.63
CA PRO A 89 6.45 -1.02 21.07
C PRO A 89 7.68 -0.17 21.43
N LEU A 90 8.57 0.19 20.48
CA LEU A 90 9.80 0.89 20.86
C LEU A 90 9.62 2.40 21.04
N PHE A 91 8.39 2.94 20.83
CA PHE A 91 8.17 4.38 20.79
C PHE A 91 9.16 5.03 19.82
N SER A 92 8.90 4.83 18.54
CA SER A 92 9.77 5.21 17.43
C SER A 92 9.07 6.15 16.47
N GLU A 93 9.87 6.85 15.70
CA GLU A 93 9.45 7.51 14.48
C GLU A 93 10.02 6.77 13.26
N ALA A 94 9.30 6.87 12.17
CA ALA A 94 9.77 6.45 10.86
C ALA A 94 9.34 7.47 9.80
N GLU A 95 10.16 7.59 8.78
CA GLU A 95 9.85 8.33 7.57
C GLU A 95 10.13 7.42 6.39
N GLY A 96 9.14 7.24 5.52
CA GLY A 96 9.28 6.43 4.34
C GLY A 96 8.89 7.20 3.08
N ARG A 97 9.55 6.87 1.97
CA ARG A 97 9.25 7.41 0.65
C ARG A 97 9.08 6.28 -0.34
N THR A 98 8.00 6.36 -1.10
CA THR A 98 7.76 5.45 -2.23
C THR A 98 7.82 6.26 -3.53
N ARG A 99 8.51 5.72 -4.54
CA ARG A 99 8.57 6.28 -5.89
C ARG A 99 8.26 5.18 -6.90
N LEU A 100 7.45 5.51 -7.90
CA LEU A 100 7.14 4.66 -9.04
C LEU A 100 7.95 5.12 -10.25
N GLU A 101 8.61 4.17 -10.91
CA GLU A 101 9.38 4.38 -12.13
C GLU A 101 8.81 3.49 -13.23
N ASP A 102 8.26 4.10 -14.27
CA ASP A 102 7.78 3.36 -15.44
C ASP A 102 8.98 2.83 -16.23
N LEU A 103 9.09 1.51 -16.33
CA LEU A 103 10.13 0.86 -17.14
C LEU A 103 9.73 0.67 -18.61
N GLY A 104 8.53 1.09 -18.99
CA GLY A 104 7.91 0.76 -20.27
C GLY A 104 7.33 -0.66 -20.26
N ASN A 105 6.78 -1.11 -21.38
CA ASN A 105 6.22 -2.47 -21.56
C ASN A 105 5.21 -2.94 -20.49
N GLY A 106 4.60 -2.03 -19.73
CA GLY A 106 3.63 -2.35 -18.69
C GLY A 106 4.25 -2.83 -17.38
N THR A 107 5.51 -2.52 -17.13
CA THR A 107 6.23 -2.83 -15.88
C THR A 107 6.60 -1.55 -15.16
N THR A 108 6.36 -1.50 -13.86
CA THR A 108 6.77 -0.40 -12.98
C THR A 108 7.74 -0.91 -11.93
N ARG A 109 8.83 -0.19 -11.74
CA ARG A 109 9.72 -0.38 -10.57
C ARG A 109 9.24 0.49 -9.43
N LEU A 110 8.90 -0.14 -8.31
CA LEU A 110 8.65 0.53 -7.06
C LEU A 110 9.96 0.65 -6.29
N HIS A 111 10.32 1.86 -5.92
CA HIS A 111 11.41 2.16 -5.00
C HIS A 111 10.81 2.55 -3.65
N PHE A 112 11.28 1.92 -2.60
CA PHE A 112 10.91 2.22 -1.22
C PHE A 112 12.18 2.54 -0.42
N SER A 113 12.13 3.61 0.35
CA SER A 113 13.18 3.96 1.33
C SER A 113 12.52 4.33 2.64
N GLU A 114 13.15 3.95 3.74
CA GLU A 114 12.65 4.22 5.09
C GLU A 114 13.81 4.56 6.02
N THR A 115 13.58 5.54 6.88
CA THR A 115 14.41 5.79 8.07
C THR A 115 13.60 5.44 9.31
N TYR A 116 14.29 4.92 10.33
CA TYR A 116 13.66 4.49 11.57
C TYR A 116 14.50 4.91 12.77
N HIS A 117 13.85 5.41 13.82
CA HIS A 117 14.51 5.91 15.01
C HIS A 117 13.68 5.70 16.28
N ALA A 118 14.21 4.93 17.23
CA ALA A 118 13.59 4.78 18.54
C ALA A 118 13.94 5.98 19.46
N PHE A 119 12.94 6.57 20.12
CA PHE A 119 13.14 7.76 20.95
C PHE A 119 13.99 7.46 22.19
N ASN A 120 13.76 6.32 22.83
CA ASN A 120 14.51 5.94 24.01
C ASN A 120 15.94 5.49 23.65
N PRO A 121 17.01 6.15 24.12
CA PRO A 121 18.40 5.84 23.75
C PRO A 121 18.84 4.45 24.17
N PHE A 122 18.32 3.91 25.26
CA PHE A 122 18.62 2.56 25.72
C PHE A 122 18.01 1.49 24.80
N LEU A 123 16.72 1.64 24.46
CA LEU A 123 16.05 0.75 23.50
C LEU A 123 16.67 0.87 22.10
N ARG A 124 17.08 2.07 21.72
CA ARG A 124 17.82 2.32 20.48
C ARG A 124 19.11 1.51 20.42
N ALA A 125 19.93 1.59 21.45
CA ALA A 125 21.21 0.89 21.49
C ALA A 125 21.05 -0.64 21.45
N LEU A 126 20.04 -1.18 22.12
CA LEU A 126 19.88 -2.63 22.29
C LEU A 126 19.01 -3.31 21.24
N LEU A 127 17.95 -2.64 20.79
CA LEU A 127 16.87 -3.28 20.04
C LEU A 127 16.64 -2.70 18.66
N GLU A 128 16.87 -1.41 18.42
CA GLU A 128 16.48 -0.71 17.21
C GLU A 128 16.92 -1.45 15.94
N LYS A 129 18.19 -1.79 15.80
CA LYS A 129 18.72 -2.47 14.61
C LYS A 129 18.03 -3.81 14.34
N ARG A 130 17.79 -4.60 15.40
CA ARG A 130 17.20 -5.95 15.27
C ARG A 130 15.71 -5.87 14.92
N VAL A 131 15.00 -4.95 15.55
CA VAL A 131 13.57 -4.75 15.33
C VAL A 131 13.35 -4.18 13.94
N HIS A 132 14.09 -3.15 13.55
CA HIS A 132 14.02 -2.57 12.22
C HIS A 132 14.32 -3.61 11.13
N ALA A 133 15.40 -4.37 11.24
CA ALA A 133 15.73 -5.41 10.26
C ALA A 133 14.64 -6.49 10.14
N PHE A 134 13.95 -6.83 11.24
CA PHE A 134 12.81 -7.75 11.20
C PHE A 134 11.62 -7.15 10.45
N ILE A 135 11.23 -5.91 10.80
CA ILE A 135 10.08 -5.22 10.19
C ILE A 135 10.34 -4.98 8.71
N SER A 136 11.52 -4.47 8.32
CA SER A 136 11.86 -4.18 6.93
C SER A 136 11.81 -5.43 6.06
N LYS A 137 12.39 -6.55 6.52
CA LYS A 137 12.33 -7.82 5.78
C LYS A 137 10.91 -8.34 5.57
N ASP A 138 10.06 -8.20 6.59
CA ASP A 138 8.66 -8.62 6.50
C ASP A 138 7.87 -7.68 5.56
N ASN A 139 8.14 -6.38 5.63
CA ASN A 139 7.57 -5.35 4.77
C ASN A 139 7.89 -5.60 3.29
N ASP A 140 9.15 -5.86 2.93
CA ASP A 140 9.58 -6.14 1.55
C ASP A 140 8.78 -7.30 0.95
N ARG A 141 8.67 -8.40 1.72
CA ARG A 141 7.88 -9.56 1.33
C ARG A 141 6.42 -9.21 1.10
N LEU A 142 5.80 -8.52 2.06
CA LEU A 142 4.40 -8.15 2.02
C LEU A 142 4.07 -7.15 0.91
N ILE A 143 4.93 -6.17 0.66
CA ILE A 143 4.79 -5.23 -0.45
C ILE A 143 4.72 -6.01 -1.77
N LYS A 144 5.71 -6.88 -2.04
CA LYS A 144 5.74 -7.66 -3.26
C LYS A 144 4.50 -8.55 -3.42
N GLU A 145 4.16 -9.32 -2.40
CA GLU A 145 3.01 -10.24 -2.44
C GLU A 145 1.68 -9.50 -2.60
N SER A 146 1.48 -8.42 -1.84
CA SER A 146 0.23 -7.65 -1.87
C SER A 146 0.03 -6.95 -3.20
N LEU A 147 1.08 -6.35 -3.77
CA LEU A 147 0.99 -5.68 -5.06
C LEU A 147 0.72 -6.68 -6.19
N THR A 148 1.44 -7.79 -6.23
CA THR A 148 1.24 -8.82 -7.27
C THR A 148 -0.19 -9.38 -7.23
N LYS A 149 -0.71 -9.71 -6.05
CA LYS A 149 -2.09 -10.19 -5.88
C LYS A 149 -3.10 -9.10 -6.21
N GLY A 150 -2.87 -7.87 -5.73
CA GLY A 150 -3.77 -6.74 -5.93
C GLY A 150 -3.94 -6.37 -7.41
N VAL A 151 -2.86 -6.38 -8.19
CA VAL A 151 -2.92 -6.17 -9.65
C VAL A 151 -3.79 -7.23 -10.30
N GLY A 152 -3.65 -8.50 -9.93
CA GLY A 152 -4.50 -9.58 -10.41
C GLY A 152 -5.98 -9.35 -10.13
N TYR A 153 -6.32 -8.96 -8.91
CA TYR A 153 -7.72 -8.62 -8.54
C TYR A 153 -8.25 -7.40 -9.29
N LEU A 154 -7.45 -6.35 -9.44
CA LEU A 154 -7.83 -5.14 -10.18
C LEU A 154 -8.18 -5.47 -11.64
N ARG A 155 -7.34 -6.26 -12.30
CA ARG A 155 -7.54 -6.69 -13.69
C ARG A 155 -8.77 -7.57 -13.84
N ALA A 156 -8.98 -8.53 -12.94
CA ALA A 156 -10.17 -9.38 -12.94
C ALA A 156 -11.46 -8.56 -12.74
N ALA A 157 -11.44 -7.58 -11.83
CA ALA A 157 -12.59 -6.70 -11.60
C ALA A 157 -12.91 -5.83 -12.84
N LYS A 158 -11.89 -5.26 -13.49
CA LYS A 158 -12.04 -4.49 -14.74
C LYS A 158 -12.62 -5.36 -15.87
N ALA A 159 -12.12 -6.58 -16.04
CA ALA A 159 -12.64 -7.52 -17.04
C ALA A 159 -14.11 -7.88 -16.81
N LYS A 160 -14.47 -8.14 -15.54
CA LYS A 160 -15.88 -8.42 -15.17
C LYS A 160 -16.80 -7.23 -15.44
N ALA A 161 -16.35 -6.01 -15.13
CA ALA A 161 -17.11 -4.79 -15.40
C ALA A 161 -17.33 -4.56 -16.90
N ALA A 162 -16.28 -4.76 -17.70
CA ALA A 162 -16.34 -4.65 -19.16
C ALA A 162 -17.32 -5.69 -19.77
N ALA A 163 -17.25 -6.93 -19.33
CA ALA A 163 -18.18 -7.99 -19.78
C ALA A 163 -19.65 -7.66 -19.45
N LYS A 164 -19.89 -7.11 -18.25
CA LYS A 164 -21.23 -6.67 -17.85
C LYS A 164 -21.74 -5.51 -18.72
N ALA A 165 -20.91 -4.54 -19.03
CA ALA A 165 -21.26 -3.41 -19.89
C ALA A 165 -21.56 -3.86 -21.33
N ALA A 166 -20.80 -4.80 -21.88
CA ALA A 166 -21.02 -5.36 -23.20
C ALA A 166 -22.34 -6.16 -23.30
N GLY A 167 -22.74 -6.85 -22.23
CA GLY A 167 -24.00 -7.61 -22.18
C GLY A 167 -25.27 -6.75 -21.93
N GLN A 168 -25.11 -5.47 -21.63
CA GLN A 168 -26.22 -4.53 -21.37
C GLN A 168 -26.56 -3.61 -22.55
N ASN A 169 -25.98 -3.82 -23.75
CA ASN A 169 -26.37 -3.05 -24.93
C ASN A 169 -27.85 -3.37 -25.25
N PRO A 170 -28.82 -2.44 -25.12
CA PRO A 170 -30.20 -2.71 -25.44
C PRO A 170 -30.28 -2.98 -26.94
N THR A 171 -30.81 -4.13 -27.31
CA THR A 171 -31.25 -4.38 -28.69
C THR A 171 -32.17 -3.24 -29.08
N PRO A 172 -31.92 -2.51 -30.18
CA PRO A 172 -32.84 -1.50 -30.63
C PRO A 172 -34.18 -2.17 -30.93
N ALA A 173 -35.23 -1.65 -30.29
CA ALA A 173 -36.59 -2.11 -30.56
C ALA A 173 -36.85 -2.13 -32.06
N ALA A 174 -37.11 -3.31 -32.59
CA ALA A 174 -37.55 -3.47 -33.97
C ALA A 174 -38.79 -2.60 -34.16
N GLY A 175 -38.68 -1.66 -35.10
CA GLY A 175 -39.76 -0.72 -35.40
C GLY A 175 -41.05 -1.42 -35.69
N ALA A 176 -42.11 -0.99 -35.02
CA ALA A 176 -43.46 -1.34 -35.34
C ALA A 176 -43.70 -0.88 -36.78
N ALA A 177 -43.86 -1.81 -37.71
CA ALA A 177 -44.39 -1.53 -39.03
C ALA A 177 -45.84 -1.11 -38.86
N ASP A 178 -46.19 0.08 -39.28
CA ASP A 178 -47.53 0.62 -39.39
C ASP A 178 -48.19 -0.07 -40.57
N PRO A 179 -49.33 -0.75 -40.42
CA PRO A 179 -50.11 -1.19 -41.53
C PRO A 179 -51.07 -0.06 -41.94
N GLY A 180 -50.79 0.56 -43.13
CA GLY A 180 -51.68 1.48 -43.78
C GLY A 180 -53.01 0.83 -44.28
#